data_5d73028e18af982288126a99243d68af
#
_entry.id   5d73028e18af982288126a99243d68af
#
_cell.length_a   1.000
_cell.length_b   1.000
_cell.length_c   1.000
_cell.angle_alpha   90.00
_cell.angle_beta   90.00
_cell.angle_gamma   90.00
#
_symmetry.space_group_name_H-M   'P 1'
#
loop_
_entity.id
_entity.type
_entity.pdbx_description
1 polymer ?
#
loop_
_entity_poly.entity_id
_entity_poly.type
_entity_poly.pdbx_seq_one_letter_code
_entity_poly.pdbx_strand_id
1 'polypeptide(L)'
;MIKRRKPRVVILGGGFGGLATAKALGDSADITVVDRHNYQTFLPLLYQVSTAGLAADHVAYPIRGALRSINGKFRMGSPISVDHKNKTVKLDSSEVLPFDHLVVAVGSVTADFGTPGVSEYALGMKSVHEALTIRAEVMRRFEDLCRFEDDTKLSIVVVGGGPTGVEMAGALAELVRGPLMNDQKHAALHIEVSLIEAGPRLLPSFSPKLSARTKKDLEKLDVKVLVNHAVGSVMRDSINLKSGEKIPAEITIWAAGVKGEPVISKLSLPLDGNRLSVYPTLAVTNYPHIWGVGDICGAKANDGRFLPMVAPVAMQQGRFVAEQILRHEKGIELKDFKYKDKGSMATIGRHKAVVEVKNIRFAGYPAWATWLFLHLFYLMGGRNRIGTIVDWCWNYFTFDRGNRHIMDSV
;
A
#
# COMPACT_ATOMS: atom_id res chain seq x y z
N MET A 1 42.69 20.35 -5.53
CA MET A 1 41.42 20.10 -4.80
C MET A 1 41.30 18.62 -4.51
N ILE A 2 41.44 18.17 -3.25
CA ILE A 2 41.20 16.79 -2.85
C ILE A 2 39.71 16.51 -3.09
N LYS A 3 39.37 15.61 -4.02
CA LYS A 3 37.99 15.19 -4.30
C LYS A 3 37.48 14.51 -3.04
N ARG A 4 36.62 15.21 -2.25
CA ARG A 4 36.00 14.66 -1.04
C ARG A 4 35.28 13.37 -1.43
N ARG A 5 35.53 12.26 -0.72
CA ARG A 5 34.86 10.99 -0.97
C ARG A 5 33.35 11.19 -0.83
N LYS A 6 32.56 10.66 -1.76
CA LYS A 6 31.09 10.64 -1.64
C LYS A 6 30.68 9.86 -0.38
N PRO A 7 29.71 10.33 0.40
CA PRO A 7 29.20 9.57 1.54
C PRO A 7 28.53 8.27 1.07
N ARG A 8 28.76 7.19 1.80
CA ARG A 8 28.06 5.91 1.59
C ARG A 8 26.70 5.98 2.26
N VAL A 9 25.63 5.88 1.47
CA VAL A 9 24.26 5.90 1.97
C VAL A 9 23.62 4.54 1.72
N VAL A 10 23.32 3.81 2.80
CA VAL A 10 22.54 2.58 2.74
C VAL A 10 21.09 2.92 3.01
N ILE A 11 20.18 2.47 2.13
CA ILE A 11 18.73 2.70 2.22
C ILE A 11 18.05 1.36 2.37
N LEU A 12 17.41 1.14 3.51
CA LEU A 12 16.64 -0.08 3.81
C LEU A 12 15.19 0.12 3.37
N GLY A 13 14.80 -0.54 2.28
CA GLY A 13 13.50 -0.46 1.64
C GLY A 13 13.52 0.29 0.31
N GLY A 14 13.12 -0.39 -0.76
CA GLY A 14 12.98 0.10 -2.14
C GLY A 14 11.58 0.63 -2.47
N GLY A 15 10.79 1.02 -1.47
CA GLY A 15 9.46 1.60 -1.64
C GLY A 15 9.48 3.08 -2.06
N PHE A 16 8.34 3.74 -1.92
CA PHE A 16 8.17 5.17 -2.30
C PHE A 16 9.18 6.09 -1.64
N GLY A 17 9.41 5.92 -0.34
CA GLY A 17 10.32 6.77 0.43
C GLY A 17 11.78 6.52 0.08
N GLY A 18 12.21 5.25 0.09
CA GLY A 18 13.59 4.86 -0.18
C GLY A 18 14.04 5.24 -1.60
N LEU A 19 13.23 4.98 -2.62
CA LEU A 19 13.55 5.38 -4.00
C LEU A 19 13.49 6.90 -4.20
N ALA A 20 12.60 7.61 -3.47
CA ALA A 20 12.60 9.07 -3.50
C ALA A 20 13.88 9.66 -2.89
N THR A 21 14.39 9.05 -1.80
CA THR A 21 15.68 9.42 -1.19
C THR A 21 16.84 9.16 -2.15
N ALA A 22 16.89 7.94 -2.72
CA ALA A 22 17.95 7.55 -3.65
C ALA A 22 18.03 8.51 -4.85
N LYS A 23 16.88 8.77 -5.50
CA LYS A 23 16.83 9.69 -6.66
C LYS A 23 17.19 11.13 -6.30
N ALA A 24 16.81 11.60 -5.11
CA ALA A 24 17.12 12.97 -4.68
C ALA A 24 18.61 13.14 -4.30
N LEU A 25 19.27 12.11 -3.79
CA LEU A 25 20.72 12.10 -3.56
C LEU A 25 21.50 12.07 -4.89
N GLY A 26 20.98 11.32 -5.88
CA GLY A 26 21.61 11.20 -7.20
C GLY A 26 23.10 10.84 -7.11
N ASP A 27 23.91 11.51 -7.90
CA ASP A 27 25.38 11.29 -7.93
C ASP A 27 26.12 11.92 -6.73
N SER A 28 25.43 12.53 -5.78
CA SER A 28 26.06 13.17 -4.61
C SER A 28 26.50 12.15 -3.54
N ALA A 29 26.07 10.91 -3.62
CA ALA A 29 26.37 9.83 -2.68
C ALA A 29 26.67 8.51 -3.39
N ASP A 30 27.37 7.57 -2.69
CA ASP A 30 27.47 6.15 -3.08
C ASP A 30 26.29 5.41 -2.45
N ILE A 31 25.26 5.12 -3.25
CA ILE A 31 23.97 4.65 -2.79
C ILE A 31 23.87 3.13 -2.92
N THR A 32 23.45 2.47 -1.83
CA THR A 32 23.05 1.06 -1.86
C THR A 32 21.64 0.94 -1.30
N VAL A 33 20.69 0.50 -2.13
CA VAL A 33 19.32 0.17 -1.70
C VAL A 33 19.24 -1.31 -1.38
N VAL A 34 18.65 -1.64 -0.23
CA VAL A 34 18.38 -3.01 0.23
C VAL A 34 16.89 -3.22 0.28
N ASP A 35 16.39 -4.29 -0.33
CA ASP A 35 14.96 -4.69 -0.23
C ASP A 35 14.85 -6.22 -0.36
N ARG A 36 13.85 -6.80 0.30
CA ARG A 36 13.54 -8.23 0.18
C ARG A 36 13.01 -8.61 -1.21
N HIS A 37 12.44 -7.66 -1.94
CA HIS A 37 11.99 -7.81 -3.31
C HIS A 37 12.88 -7.04 -4.27
N ASN A 38 13.10 -7.56 -5.46
CA ASN A 38 13.88 -6.87 -6.51
C ASN A 38 13.07 -5.83 -7.29
N TYR A 39 11.82 -5.57 -6.87
CA TYR A 39 10.90 -4.62 -7.48
C TYR A 39 10.22 -3.73 -6.44
N GLN A 40 9.86 -2.54 -6.88
CA GLN A 40 8.99 -1.63 -6.15
C GLN A 40 7.54 -1.89 -6.56
N THR A 41 6.67 -2.02 -5.58
CA THR A 41 5.23 -2.19 -5.79
C THR A 41 4.51 -0.85 -5.79
N PHE A 42 3.70 -0.59 -6.82
CA PHE A 42 2.80 0.54 -6.83
C PHE A 42 1.49 0.20 -6.10
N LEU A 43 1.53 0.30 -4.78
CA LEU A 43 0.46 -0.11 -3.87
C LEU A 43 -0.94 0.41 -4.23
N PRO A 44 -1.12 1.67 -4.73
CA PRO A 44 -2.45 2.19 -5.03
C PRO A 44 -3.23 1.42 -6.10
N LEU A 45 -2.57 0.59 -6.90
CA LEU A 45 -3.21 -0.22 -7.96
C LEU A 45 -3.30 -1.71 -7.63
N LEU A 46 -2.89 -2.14 -6.42
CA LEU A 46 -2.93 -3.57 -6.04
C LEU A 46 -4.35 -4.16 -6.06
N TYR A 47 -5.36 -3.37 -5.66
CA TYR A 47 -6.75 -3.84 -5.69
C TYR A 47 -7.21 -4.20 -7.11
N GLN A 48 -6.66 -3.56 -8.16
CA GLN A 48 -6.95 -3.93 -9.56
C GLN A 48 -6.28 -5.24 -9.95
N VAL A 49 -5.10 -5.53 -9.41
CA VAL A 49 -4.44 -6.83 -9.60
C VAL A 49 -5.26 -7.93 -8.94
N SER A 50 -5.70 -7.72 -7.70
CA SER A 50 -6.50 -8.71 -6.95
C SER A 50 -7.89 -8.95 -7.51
N THR A 51 -8.39 -8.05 -8.34
CA THR A 51 -9.69 -8.18 -9.02
C THR A 51 -9.57 -8.36 -10.53
N ALA A 52 -8.43 -8.89 -11.00
CA ALA A 52 -8.14 -9.19 -12.41
C ALA A 52 -8.19 -7.98 -13.37
N GLY A 53 -8.22 -6.75 -12.85
CA GLY A 53 -8.29 -5.52 -13.65
C GLY A 53 -6.95 -5.08 -14.23
N LEU A 54 -5.82 -5.53 -13.65
CA LEU A 54 -4.47 -5.27 -14.13
C LEU A 54 -3.60 -6.51 -14.02
N ALA A 55 -2.62 -6.63 -14.91
CA ALA A 55 -1.55 -7.59 -14.78
C ALA A 55 -0.60 -7.18 -13.61
N ALA A 56 -0.07 -8.19 -12.89
CA ALA A 56 0.76 -7.95 -11.71
C ALA A 56 2.08 -7.22 -12.03
N ASP A 57 2.65 -7.48 -13.20
CA ASP A 57 3.88 -6.84 -13.67
C ASP A 57 3.70 -5.35 -13.99
N HIS A 58 2.47 -4.88 -14.26
CA HIS A 58 2.20 -3.46 -14.47
C HIS A 58 2.35 -2.62 -13.19
N VAL A 59 2.20 -3.22 -12.00
CA VAL A 59 2.35 -2.53 -10.71
C VAL A 59 3.69 -2.80 -10.03
N ALA A 60 4.54 -3.64 -10.63
CA ALA A 60 5.87 -4.00 -10.14
C ALA A 60 6.94 -3.40 -11.05
N TYR A 61 7.84 -2.58 -10.49
CA TYR A 61 8.93 -1.97 -11.25
C TYR A 61 10.30 -2.38 -10.71
N PRO A 62 11.22 -2.91 -11.54
CA PRO A 62 12.54 -3.36 -11.08
C PRO A 62 13.34 -2.26 -10.41
N ILE A 63 13.78 -2.47 -9.15
CA ILE A 63 14.56 -1.50 -8.37
C ILE A 63 15.86 -1.15 -9.09
N ARG A 64 16.55 -2.13 -9.68
CA ARG A 64 17.78 -1.87 -10.48
C ARG A 64 17.50 -0.92 -11.64
N GLY A 65 16.33 -1.01 -12.28
CA GLY A 65 15.89 -0.08 -13.33
C GLY A 65 15.70 1.34 -12.80
N ALA A 66 15.13 1.47 -11.60
CA ALA A 66 14.93 2.77 -10.94
C ALA A 66 16.24 3.45 -10.52
N LEU A 67 17.29 2.67 -10.24
CA LEU A 67 18.59 3.15 -9.78
C LEU A 67 19.58 3.39 -10.92
N ARG A 68 19.31 2.94 -12.14
CA ARG A 68 20.25 3.01 -13.28
C ARG A 68 20.73 4.44 -13.56
N SER A 69 19.84 5.42 -13.54
CA SER A 69 20.16 6.82 -13.86
C SER A 69 21.05 7.51 -12.82
N ILE A 70 21.22 6.91 -11.63
CA ILE A 70 22.01 7.47 -10.52
C ILE A 70 23.18 6.55 -10.13
N ASN A 71 23.51 5.53 -10.94
CA ASN A 71 24.53 4.54 -10.66
C ASN A 71 24.41 3.88 -9.27
N GLY A 72 23.17 3.83 -8.73
CA GLY A 72 22.89 3.22 -7.43
C GLY A 72 22.99 1.70 -7.46
N LYS A 73 23.46 1.12 -6.36
CA LYS A 73 23.56 -0.33 -6.15
C LYS A 73 22.29 -0.88 -5.51
N PHE A 74 21.97 -2.12 -5.82
CA PHE A 74 20.86 -2.84 -5.18
C PHE A 74 21.36 -4.15 -4.58
N ARG A 75 20.90 -4.45 -3.36
CA ARG A 75 21.09 -5.73 -2.67
C ARG A 75 19.74 -6.31 -2.29
N MET A 76 19.46 -7.53 -2.75
CA MET A 76 18.27 -8.24 -2.33
C MET A 76 18.52 -8.90 -0.98
N GLY A 77 17.66 -8.64 0.01
CA GLY A 77 17.77 -9.16 1.37
C GLY A 77 17.04 -8.31 2.39
N SER A 78 17.04 -8.78 3.64
CA SER A 78 16.44 -8.10 4.78
C SER A 78 17.49 -7.76 5.84
N PRO A 79 17.43 -6.58 6.47
CA PRO A 79 18.35 -6.26 7.56
C PRO A 79 18.04 -7.10 8.80
N ILE A 80 19.06 -7.64 9.44
CA ILE A 80 18.93 -8.42 10.68
C ILE A 80 19.53 -7.73 11.90
N SER A 81 20.49 -6.82 11.71
CA SER A 81 21.06 -6.00 12.79
C SER A 81 21.77 -4.76 12.25
N VAL A 82 21.88 -3.76 13.09
CA VAL A 82 22.68 -2.54 12.85
C VAL A 82 23.71 -2.38 13.95
N ASP A 83 24.99 -2.30 13.59
CA ASP A 83 26.05 -1.89 14.50
C ASP A 83 26.23 -0.38 14.40
N HIS A 84 25.73 0.32 15.41
CA HIS A 84 25.74 1.79 15.45
C HIS A 84 27.14 2.39 15.65
N LYS A 85 28.06 1.65 16.31
CA LYS A 85 29.43 2.10 16.58
C LYS A 85 30.30 1.99 15.33
N ASN A 86 30.24 0.84 14.68
CA ASN A 86 31.04 0.57 13.48
C ASN A 86 30.35 1.05 12.20
N LYS A 87 29.11 1.58 12.29
CA LYS A 87 28.28 2.04 11.18
C LYS A 87 28.18 0.98 10.09
N THR A 88 27.67 -0.20 10.46
CA THR A 88 27.41 -1.30 9.54
C THR A 88 26.00 -1.86 9.73
N VAL A 89 25.42 -2.36 8.64
CA VAL A 89 24.17 -3.12 8.67
C VAL A 89 24.45 -4.53 8.13
N LYS A 90 23.99 -5.55 8.87
CA LYS A 90 24.10 -6.96 8.49
C LYS A 90 22.78 -7.41 7.86
N LEU A 91 22.87 -8.10 6.74
CA LEU A 91 21.73 -8.68 6.02
C LEU A 91 21.55 -10.17 6.36
N ASP A 92 20.37 -10.71 6.06
CA ASP A 92 20.05 -12.13 6.17
C ASP A 92 20.94 -13.02 5.30
N SER A 93 21.49 -12.50 4.19
CA SER A 93 22.53 -13.12 3.36
C SER A 93 23.91 -13.20 4.02
N SER A 94 24.06 -12.71 5.27
CA SER A 94 25.33 -12.53 5.97
C SER A 94 26.24 -11.42 5.42
N GLU A 95 25.85 -10.73 4.34
CA GLU A 95 26.56 -9.54 3.84
C GLU A 95 26.52 -8.42 4.88
N VAL A 96 27.66 -7.74 5.07
CA VAL A 96 27.79 -6.59 5.97
C VAL A 96 28.08 -5.35 5.13
N LEU A 97 27.19 -4.38 5.20
CA LEU A 97 27.27 -3.14 4.44
C LEU A 97 27.71 -1.97 5.36
N PRO A 98 28.86 -1.36 5.12
CA PRO A 98 29.27 -0.16 5.83
C PRO A 98 28.54 1.06 5.28
N PHE A 99 28.19 2.00 6.16
CA PHE A 99 27.51 3.23 5.80
C PHE A 99 28.11 4.46 6.50
N ASP A 100 28.00 5.62 5.90
CA ASP A 100 28.19 6.90 6.54
C ASP A 100 26.84 7.45 7.02
N HIS A 101 25.74 7.18 6.22
CA HIS A 101 24.36 7.41 6.59
C HIS A 101 23.50 6.18 6.32
N LEU A 102 22.55 5.90 7.21
CA LEU A 102 21.54 4.84 7.07
C LEU A 102 20.14 5.46 6.96
N VAL A 103 19.41 5.10 5.91
CA VAL A 103 18.01 5.52 5.75
C VAL A 103 17.11 4.30 5.95
N VAL A 104 16.25 4.35 6.95
CA VAL A 104 15.29 3.29 7.26
C VAL A 104 13.95 3.64 6.63
N ALA A 105 13.61 2.95 5.54
CA ALA A 105 12.42 3.16 4.72
C ALA A 105 11.66 1.85 4.46
N VAL A 106 11.69 0.92 5.43
CA VAL A 106 11.15 -0.45 5.32
C VAL A 106 9.62 -0.51 5.18
N GLY A 107 8.91 0.59 5.41
CA GLY A 107 7.47 0.68 5.19
C GLY A 107 6.63 0.07 6.30
N SER A 108 5.51 -0.56 5.93
CA SER A 108 4.48 -1.08 6.82
C SER A 108 3.93 -2.41 6.32
N VAL A 109 3.32 -3.14 7.26
CA VAL A 109 2.54 -4.36 7.01
C VAL A 109 1.08 -4.15 7.41
N THR A 110 0.21 -5.07 7.04
CA THR A 110 -1.18 -5.12 7.51
C THR A 110 -1.23 -5.18 9.04
N ALA A 111 -2.05 -4.34 9.66
CA ALA A 111 -2.28 -4.35 11.11
C ALA A 111 -3.49 -5.23 11.44
N ASP A 112 -3.27 -6.25 12.23
CA ASP A 112 -4.31 -7.14 12.76
C ASP A 112 -5.02 -6.58 14.00
N PHE A 113 -4.44 -5.55 14.63
CA PHE A 113 -4.90 -4.94 15.89
C PHE A 113 -5.13 -5.95 17.03
N GLY A 114 -4.44 -7.09 16.99
CA GLY A 114 -4.64 -8.19 17.94
C GLY A 114 -5.99 -8.90 17.77
N THR A 115 -6.67 -8.74 16.65
CA THR A 115 -7.94 -9.40 16.37
C THR A 115 -7.70 -10.88 16.07
N PRO A 116 -8.26 -11.82 16.89
CA PRO A 116 -8.05 -13.24 16.71
C PRO A 116 -8.45 -13.73 15.31
N GLY A 117 -7.64 -14.62 14.75
CA GLY A 117 -7.87 -15.28 13.47
C GLY A 117 -7.53 -14.44 12.22
N VAL A 118 -7.21 -13.15 12.35
CA VAL A 118 -6.85 -12.31 11.19
C VAL A 118 -5.61 -12.83 10.47
N SER A 119 -4.56 -13.17 11.19
CA SER A 119 -3.33 -13.70 10.60
C SER A 119 -3.47 -15.08 9.96
N GLU A 120 -4.50 -15.83 10.31
CA GLU A 120 -4.72 -17.21 9.88
C GLU A 120 -5.76 -17.31 8.75
N TYR A 121 -6.83 -16.52 8.82
CA TYR A 121 -8.00 -16.65 7.95
C TYR A 121 -8.28 -15.42 7.08
N ALA A 122 -7.58 -14.29 7.28
CA ALA A 122 -7.80 -13.10 6.47
C ALA A 122 -6.65 -12.85 5.49
N LEU A 123 -6.99 -12.38 4.30
CA LEU A 123 -6.03 -12.01 3.26
C LEU A 123 -5.70 -10.52 3.35
N GLY A 124 -4.41 -10.19 3.47
CA GLY A 124 -3.93 -8.81 3.41
C GLY A 124 -3.83 -8.29 1.98
N MET A 125 -3.52 -6.99 1.83
CA MET A 125 -3.33 -6.36 0.51
C MET A 125 -2.19 -5.33 0.53
N LYS A 126 -0.97 -5.79 0.86
CA LYS A 126 0.24 -4.95 0.94
C LYS A 126 1.35 -5.41 -0.01
N SER A 127 1.17 -6.52 -0.71
CA SER A 127 2.15 -7.07 -1.66
C SER A 127 1.47 -7.59 -2.92
N VAL A 128 2.25 -7.73 -3.99
CA VAL A 128 1.79 -8.36 -5.25
C VAL A 128 1.34 -9.80 -4.99
N HIS A 129 2.08 -10.52 -4.14
CA HIS A 129 1.75 -11.89 -3.76
C HIS A 129 0.36 -11.98 -3.09
N GLU A 130 0.08 -11.13 -2.10
CA GLU A 130 -1.24 -11.09 -1.45
C GLU A 130 -2.36 -10.74 -2.44
N ALA A 131 -2.12 -9.78 -3.36
CA ALA A 131 -3.10 -9.44 -4.39
C ALA A 131 -3.39 -10.61 -5.35
N LEU A 132 -2.37 -11.37 -5.74
CA LEU A 132 -2.52 -12.58 -6.54
C LEU A 132 -3.22 -13.70 -5.78
N THR A 133 -2.95 -13.86 -4.49
CA THR A 133 -3.63 -14.83 -3.63
C THR A 133 -5.12 -14.52 -3.52
N ILE A 134 -5.49 -13.26 -3.30
CA ILE A 134 -6.91 -12.84 -3.30
C ILE A 134 -7.56 -13.17 -4.64
N ARG A 135 -6.91 -12.83 -5.77
CA ARG A 135 -7.43 -13.13 -7.10
C ARG A 135 -7.65 -14.62 -7.31
N ALA A 136 -6.65 -15.43 -6.98
CA ALA A 136 -6.73 -16.88 -7.14
C ALA A 136 -7.84 -17.49 -6.27
N GLU A 137 -8.00 -17.04 -5.02
CA GLU A 137 -9.03 -17.55 -4.12
C GLU A 137 -10.44 -17.17 -4.62
N VAL A 138 -10.66 -15.92 -5.03
CA VAL A 138 -11.95 -15.50 -5.62
C VAL A 138 -12.28 -16.32 -6.87
N MET A 139 -11.30 -16.54 -7.75
CA MET A 139 -11.53 -17.33 -8.97
C MET A 139 -11.79 -18.81 -8.65
N ARG A 140 -11.04 -19.46 -7.73
CA ARG A 140 -11.29 -20.85 -7.34
C ARG A 140 -12.71 -21.03 -6.79
N ARG A 141 -13.14 -20.14 -5.88
CA ARG A 141 -14.50 -20.18 -5.33
C ARG A 141 -15.57 -19.98 -6.39
N PHE A 142 -15.30 -19.11 -7.38
CA PHE A 142 -16.21 -18.96 -8.52
C PHE A 142 -16.31 -20.23 -9.36
N GLU A 143 -15.19 -20.90 -9.67
CA GLU A 143 -15.19 -22.18 -10.38
C GLU A 143 -15.90 -23.29 -9.57
N ASP A 144 -15.80 -23.30 -8.24
CA ASP A 144 -16.55 -24.23 -7.39
C ASP A 144 -18.06 -24.00 -7.52
N LEU A 145 -18.52 -22.73 -7.51
CA LEU A 145 -19.93 -22.41 -7.73
C LEU A 145 -20.41 -22.80 -9.13
N CYS A 146 -19.56 -22.65 -10.16
CA CYS A 146 -19.88 -23.10 -11.51
C CYS A 146 -20.06 -24.62 -11.63
N ARG A 147 -19.32 -25.38 -10.81
CA ARG A 147 -19.32 -26.85 -10.84
C ARG A 147 -20.56 -27.46 -10.19
N PHE A 148 -21.00 -26.90 -9.08
CA PHE A 148 -22.00 -27.56 -8.25
C PHE A 148 -23.43 -27.13 -8.54
N GLU A 149 -23.65 -26.01 -9.26
CA GLU A 149 -24.97 -25.48 -9.66
C GLU A 149 -26.04 -25.58 -8.54
N ASP A 150 -25.59 -25.51 -7.27
CA ASP A 150 -26.45 -25.51 -6.10
C ASP A 150 -26.67 -24.06 -5.59
N ASP A 151 -27.55 -23.91 -4.61
CA ASP A 151 -27.84 -22.58 -4.01
C ASP A 151 -26.77 -22.10 -3.02
N THR A 152 -25.56 -22.69 -3.06
CA THR A 152 -24.45 -22.29 -2.19
C THR A 152 -24.03 -20.85 -2.50
N LYS A 153 -23.93 -20.05 -1.45
CA LYS A 153 -23.51 -18.65 -1.56
C LYS A 153 -22.04 -18.51 -1.25
N LEU A 154 -21.39 -17.58 -1.95
CA LEU A 154 -20.05 -17.11 -1.66
C LEU A 154 -20.10 -15.70 -1.08
N SER A 155 -19.77 -15.54 0.19
CA SER A 155 -19.71 -14.25 0.86
C SER A 155 -18.26 -13.74 0.91
N ILE A 156 -17.99 -12.68 0.20
CA ILE A 156 -16.69 -11.99 0.21
C ILE A 156 -16.82 -10.76 1.10
N VAL A 157 -16.06 -10.72 2.19
CA VAL A 157 -16.13 -9.62 3.15
C VAL A 157 -14.82 -8.83 3.14
N VAL A 158 -14.93 -7.54 2.88
CA VAL A 158 -13.83 -6.58 3.01
C VAL A 158 -13.97 -5.89 4.37
N VAL A 159 -12.91 -5.91 5.19
CA VAL A 159 -12.88 -5.27 6.51
C VAL A 159 -12.03 -4.01 6.46
N GLY A 160 -12.64 -2.86 6.76
CA GLY A 160 -12.02 -1.55 6.77
C GLY A 160 -12.57 -0.60 5.70
N GLY A 161 -13.20 0.48 6.13
CA GLY A 161 -13.85 1.49 5.27
C GLY A 161 -12.91 2.63 4.82
N GLY A 162 -11.60 2.46 4.90
CA GLY A 162 -10.61 3.37 4.33
C GLY A 162 -10.55 3.29 2.79
N PRO A 163 -9.68 4.10 2.14
CA PRO A 163 -9.56 4.10 0.67
C PRO A 163 -9.34 2.71 0.09
N THR A 164 -8.42 1.93 0.64
CA THR A 164 -8.10 0.57 0.17
C THR A 164 -9.31 -0.36 0.20
N GLY A 165 -10.08 -0.37 1.31
CA GLY A 165 -11.27 -1.24 1.42
C GLY A 165 -12.40 -0.80 0.51
N VAL A 166 -12.63 0.51 0.35
CA VAL A 166 -13.61 1.06 -0.58
C VAL A 166 -13.28 0.69 -2.03
N GLU A 167 -12.01 0.87 -2.44
CA GLU A 167 -11.53 0.53 -3.78
C GLU A 167 -11.62 -0.98 -4.05
N MET A 168 -11.28 -1.80 -3.04
CA MET A 168 -11.39 -3.26 -3.14
C MET A 168 -12.84 -3.71 -3.27
N ALA A 169 -13.72 -3.24 -2.40
CA ALA A 169 -15.14 -3.64 -2.42
C ALA A 169 -15.83 -3.25 -3.74
N GLY A 170 -15.55 -2.03 -4.22
CA GLY A 170 -16.06 -1.57 -5.51
C GLY A 170 -15.54 -2.39 -6.69
N ALA A 171 -14.24 -2.68 -6.70
CA ALA A 171 -13.63 -3.47 -7.78
C ALA A 171 -14.07 -4.94 -7.77
N LEU A 172 -14.31 -5.55 -6.59
CA LEU A 172 -14.90 -6.88 -6.46
C LEU A 172 -16.33 -6.90 -7.01
N ALA A 173 -17.14 -5.92 -6.62
CA ALA A 173 -18.51 -5.82 -7.12
C ALA A 173 -18.57 -5.67 -8.65
N GLU A 174 -17.66 -4.88 -9.24
CA GLU A 174 -17.55 -4.77 -10.69
C GLU A 174 -17.07 -6.06 -11.37
N LEU A 175 -16.15 -6.81 -10.73
CA LEU A 175 -15.72 -8.12 -11.22
C LEU A 175 -16.89 -9.09 -11.26
N VAL A 176 -17.63 -9.20 -10.17
CA VAL A 176 -18.79 -10.12 -10.05
C VAL A 176 -19.89 -9.74 -11.05
N ARG A 177 -20.28 -8.45 -11.11
CA ARG A 177 -21.41 -8.00 -11.90
C ARG A 177 -21.12 -7.75 -13.38
N GLY A 178 -19.88 -7.80 -13.77
CA GLY A 178 -19.44 -7.68 -15.15
C GLY A 178 -18.89 -9.02 -15.65
N PRO A 179 -17.57 -9.22 -15.62
CA PRO A 179 -16.94 -10.41 -16.21
C PRO A 179 -17.51 -11.73 -15.73
N LEU A 180 -17.65 -11.96 -14.41
CA LEU A 180 -18.14 -13.24 -13.89
C LEU A 180 -19.62 -13.49 -14.24
N MET A 181 -20.42 -12.41 -14.26
CA MET A 181 -21.82 -12.48 -14.72
C MET A 181 -21.92 -12.90 -16.21
N ASN A 182 -20.97 -12.46 -17.04
CA ASN A 182 -20.90 -12.84 -18.44
C ASN A 182 -20.39 -14.27 -18.63
N ASP A 183 -19.45 -14.71 -17.78
CA ASP A 183 -18.86 -16.05 -17.84
C ASP A 183 -19.88 -17.11 -17.39
N GLN A 184 -20.48 -16.97 -16.20
CA GLN A 184 -21.51 -17.86 -15.67
C GLN A 184 -22.47 -17.10 -14.76
N LYS A 185 -23.62 -16.73 -15.30
CA LYS A 185 -24.61 -15.89 -14.63
C LYS A 185 -25.14 -16.50 -13.33
N HIS A 186 -25.46 -17.78 -13.32
CA HIS A 186 -25.99 -18.45 -12.13
C HIS A 186 -24.99 -18.35 -10.98
N ALA A 187 -23.74 -18.77 -11.18
CA ALA A 187 -22.70 -18.70 -10.15
C ALA A 187 -22.45 -17.26 -9.64
N ALA A 188 -22.39 -16.29 -10.56
CA ALA A 188 -22.16 -14.89 -10.21
C ALA A 188 -23.29 -14.27 -9.35
N LEU A 189 -24.55 -14.70 -9.54
CA LEU A 189 -25.69 -14.26 -8.73
C LEU A 189 -25.60 -14.74 -7.27
N HIS A 190 -24.83 -15.80 -6.98
CA HIS A 190 -24.63 -16.33 -5.65
C HIS A 190 -23.45 -15.71 -4.91
N ILE A 191 -22.74 -14.73 -5.52
CA ILE A 191 -21.63 -14.02 -4.88
C ILE A 191 -22.13 -12.72 -4.25
N GLU A 192 -21.95 -12.60 -2.93
CA GLU A 192 -22.26 -11.40 -2.15
C GLU A 192 -20.98 -10.70 -1.72
N VAL A 193 -20.88 -9.37 -1.94
CA VAL A 193 -19.76 -8.53 -1.50
C VAL A 193 -20.21 -7.64 -0.37
N SER A 194 -19.53 -7.68 0.77
CA SER A 194 -19.80 -6.84 1.93
C SER A 194 -18.58 -6.01 2.31
N LEU A 195 -18.81 -4.79 2.81
CA LEU A 195 -17.77 -3.92 3.38
C LEU A 195 -18.14 -3.59 4.82
N ILE A 196 -17.27 -3.98 5.77
CA ILE A 196 -17.46 -3.74 7.21
C ILE A 196 -16.53 -2.62 7.67
N GLU A 197 -17.09 -1.62 8.37
CA GLU A 197 -16.33 -0.52 8.96
C GLU A 197 -16.74 -0.34 10.43
N ALA A 198 -15.74 -0.30 11.32
CA ALA A 198 -15.95 -0.13 12.75
C ALA A 198 -16.48 1.28 13.11
N GLY A 199 -16.07 2.28 12.34
CA GLY A 199 -16.47 3.67 12.52
C GLY A 199 -17.87 3.98 11.95
N PRO A 200 -18.36 5.19 12.22
CA PRO A 200 -19.72 5.60 11.79
C PRO A 200 -19.83 5.91 10.29
N ARG A 201 -18.74 5.94 9.56
CA ARG A 201 -18.74 6.30 8.13
C ARG A 201 -17.53 5.75 7.38
N LEU A 202 -17.68 5.51 6.09
CA LEU A 202 -16.57 5.21 5.18
C LEU A 202 -15.69 6.45 4.98
N LEU A 203 -14.44 6.23 4.57
CA LEU A 203 -13.46 7.28 4.26
C LEU A 203 -13.42 8.36 5.36
N PRO A 204 -13.04 8.03 6.60
CA PRO A 204 -13.12 8.96 7.73
C PRO A 204 -12.27 10.23 7.54
N SER A 205 -11.25 10.19 6.70
CA SER A 205 -10.41 11.34 6.35
C SER A 205 -11.06 12.32 5.35
N PHE A 206 -12.17 11.93 4.72
CA PHE A 206 -12.91 12.79 3.79
C PHE A 206 -14.08 13.49 4.49
N SER A 207 -14.62 14.52 3.85
CA SER A 207 -15.82 15.21 4.34
C SER A 207 -17.02 14.27 4.45
N PRO A 208 -17.96 14.51 5.40
CA PRO A 208 -19.16 13.67 5.56
C PRO A 208 -19.98 13.52 4.28
N LYS A 209 -20.04 14.58 3.45
CA LYS A 209 -20.77 14.56 2.17
C LYS A 209 -20.15 13.54 1.18
N LEU A 210 -18.81 13.50 1.07
CA LEU A 210 -18.14 12.53 0.20
C LEU A 210 -18.20 11.11 0.78
N SER A 211 -18.12 10.95 2.09
CA SER A 211 -18.38 9.68 2.79
C SER A 211 -19.76 9.09 2.46
N ALA A 212 -20.80 9.88 2.63
CA ALA A 212 -22.18 9.47 2.33
C ALA A 212 -22.36 9.13 0.84
N ARG A 213 -21.74 9.91 -0.06
CA ARG A 213 -21.74 9.64 -1.50
C ARG A 213 -21.06 8.31 -1.80
N THR A 214 -19.91 8.02 -1.18
CA THR A 214 -19.15 6.75 -1.34
C THR A 214 -20.01 5.56 -0.95
N LYS A 215 -20.67 5.61 0.22
CA LYS A 215 -21.59 4.56 0.67
C LYS A 215 -22.68 4.31 -0.36
N LYS A 216 -23.40 5.38 -0.79
CA LYS A 216 -24.46 5.28 -1.80
C LYS A 216 -23.98 4.72 -3.13
N ASP A 217 -22.76 5.05 -3.55
CA ASP A 217 -22.20 4.58 -4.82
C ASP A 217 -21.76 3.10 -4.75
N LEU A 218 -21.29 2.61 -3.58
CA LEU A 218 -21.04 1.18 -3.32
C LEU A 218 -22.35 0.38 -3.27
N GLU A 219 -23.37 0.88 -2.55
CA GLU A 219 -24.67 0.22 -2.47
C GLU A 219 -25.36 0.10 -3.85
N LYS A 220 -25.12 1.05 -4.76
CA LYS A 220 -25.55 0.94 -6.18
C LYS A 220 -24.78 -0.10 -6.99
N LEU A 221 -23.66 -0.58 -6.48
CA LEU A 221 -22.91 -1.71 -7.02
C LEU A 221 -23.27 -3.02 -6.30
N ASP A 222 -24.36 -3.01 -5.49
CA ASP A 222 -24.82 -4.10 -4.65
C ASP A 222 -23.80 -4.58 -3.62
N VAL A 223 -22.94 -3.67 -3.14
CA VAL A 223 -22.07 -3.92 -1.98
C VAL A 223 -22.89 -3.66 -0.72
N LYS A 224 -22.98 -4.65 0.17
CA LYS A 224 -23.59 -4.48 1.51
C LYS A 224 -22.63 -3.72 2.40
N VAL A 225 -22.96 -2.46 2.75
CA VAL A 225 -22.09 -1.59 3.57
C VAL A 225 -22.56 -1.57 5.02
N LEU A 226 -21.74 -2.09 5.93
CA LEU A 226 -21.99 -2.20 7.37
C LEU A 226 -21.06 -1.24 8.11
N VAL A 227 -21.52 -0.07 8.50
CA VAL A 227 -20.83 0.91 9.35
C VAL A 227 -21.23 0.71 10.82
N ASN A 228 -20.40 1.15 11.78
CA ASN A 228 -20.52 0.88 13.22
C ASN A 228 -20.47 -0.62 13.58
N HIS A 229 -19.80 -1.42 12.76
CA HIS A 229 -19.66 -2.85 12.96
C HIS A 229 -18.19 -3.20 13.17
N ALA A 230 -17.77 -3.32 14.42
CA ALA A 230 -16.39 -3.69 14.76
C ALA A 230 -16.23 -5.22 14.75
N VAL A 231 -15.22 -5.70 14.02
CA VAL A 231 -14.86 -7.12 14.00
C VAL A 231 -14.23 -7.51 15.33
N GLY A 232 -14.71 -8.61 15.93
CA GLY A 232 -14.20 -9.20 17.15
C GLY A 232 -13.23 -10.34 16.90
N SER A 233 -13.52 -11.20 15.91
CA SER A 233 -12.64 -12.28 15.44
C SER A 233 -12.97 -12.70 14.02
N VAL A 234 -11.99 -13.32 13.35
CA VAL A 234 -12.14 -13.90 12.01
C VAL A 234 -12.00 -15.41 12.13
N MET A 235 -12.89 -16.14 11.50
CA MET A 235 -12.87 -17.60 11.40
C MET A 235 -12.71 -17.99 9.92
N ARG A 236 -12.57 -19.27 9.65
CA ARG A 236 -12.35 -19.79 8.29
C ARG A 236 -13.44 -19.40 7.29
N ASP A 237 -14.71 -19.38 7.76
CA ASP A 237 -15.90 -19.17 6.94
C ASP A 237 -16.83 -18.06 7.48
N SER A 238 -16.38 -17.29 8.45
CA SER A 238 -17.22 -16.31 9.12
C SER A 238 -16.42 -15.25 9.88
N ILE A 239 -17.09 -14.13 10.15
CA ILE A 239 -16.61 -13.06 11.01
C ILE A 239 -17.56 -12.91 12.18
N ASN A 240 -17.02 -12.88 13.41
CA ASN A 240 -17.78 -12.52 14.60
C ASN A 240 -17.58 -11.03 14.87
N LEU A 241 -18.65 -10.30 14.95
CA LEU A 241 -18.64 -8.89 15.37
C LEU A 241 -18.52 -8.77 16.89
N LYS A 242 -18.01 -7.63 17.37
CA LYS A 242 -18.01 -7.35 18.82
C LYS A 242 -19.41 -7.25 19.44
N SER A 243 -20.44 -7.08 18.63
CA SER A 243 -21.86 -7.14 19.05
C SER A 243 -22.35 -8.56 19.38
N GLY A 244 -21.60 -9.59 19.00
CA GLY A 244 -22.01 -10.99 19.07
C GLY A 244 -22.65 -11.54 17.78
N GLU A 245 -22.95 -10.70 16.80
CA GLU A 245 -23.47 -11.13 15.51
C GLU A 245 -22.39 -11.87 14.71
N LYS A 246 -22.81 -12.96 14.04
CA LYS A 246 -21.96 -13.75 13.13
C LYS A 246 -22.34 -13.46 11.68
N ILE A 247 -21.34 -13.11 10.85
CA ILE A 247 -21.50 -12.83 9.43
C ILE A 247 -20.79 -13.93 8.63
N PRO A 248 -21.44 -14.60 7.66
CA PRO A 248 -20.78 -15.51 6.74
C PRO A 248 -19.67 -14.78 5.95
N ALA A 249 -18.51 -15.41 5.81
CA ALA A 249 -17.36 -14.83 5.12
C ALA A 249 -16.40 -15.92 4.67
N GLU A 250 -16.68 -16.56 3.54
CA GLU A 250 -15.81 -17.58 2.96
C GLU A 250 -14.48 -16.99 2.47
N ILE A 251 -14.48 -15.68 2.12
CA ILE A 251 -13.26 -14.91 1.84
C ILE A 251 -13.29 -13.63 2.68
N THR A 252 -12.31 -13.48 3.56
CA THR A 252 -12.11 -12.25 4.34
C THR A 252 -10.88 -11.50 3.84
N ILE A 253 -11.07 -10.25 3.39
CA ILE A 253 -10.00 -9.35 2.95
C ILE A 253 -9.82 -8.25 4.00
N TRP A 254 -8.63 -8.19 4.61
CA TRP A 254 -8.35 -7.29 5.70
C TRP A 254 -7.66 -6.00 5.23
N ALA A 255 -8.40 -4.91 5.17
CA ALA A 255 -7.95 -3.57 4.78
C ALA A 255 -8.13 -2.53 5.92
N ALA A 256 -8.24 -2.98 7.18
CA ALA A 256 -8.61 -2.13 8.32
C ALA A 256 -7.48 -1.19 8.79
N GLY A 257 -6.24 -1.43 8.35
CA GLY A 257 -5.13 -0.54 8.68
C GLY A 257 -3.76 -1.18 8.52
N VAL A 258 -2.74 -0.40 8.85
CA VAL A 258 -1.34 -0.78 8.68
C VAL A 258 -0.53 -0.44 9.93
N LYS A 259 0.54 -1.21 10.20
CA LYS A 259 1.52 -0.97 11.26
C LYS A 259 2.94 -0.98 10.68
N GLY A 260 3.89 -0.35 11.37
CA GLY A 260 5.30 -0.36 10.96
C GLY A 260 5.82 -1.77 10.74
N GLU A 261 6.72 -1.94 9.77
CA GLU A 261 7.33 -3.23 9.43
C GLU A 261 8.05 -3.81 10.66
N PRO A 262 7.71 -5.04 11.12
CA PRO A 262 8.27 -5.63 12.34
C PRO A 262 9.79 -5.82 12.34
N VAL A 263 10.43 -5.87 11.18
CA VAL A 263 11.89 -6.01 11.06
C VAL A 263 12.63 -4.93 11.84
N ILE A 264 12.00 -3.78 12.09
CA ILE A 264 12.59 -2.67 12.81
C ILE A 264 12.97 -3.03 14.25
N SER A 265 12.27 -3.95 14.90
CA SER A 265 12.58 -4.39 16.26
C SER A 265 13.95 -5.09 16.37
N LYS A 266 14.43 -5.67 15.24
CA LYS A 266 15.75 -6.32 15.16
C LYS A 266 16.91 -5.32 15.06
N LEU A 267 16.62 -4.05 14.71
CA LEU A 267 17.66 -3.04 14.47
C LEU A 267 18.10 -2.27 15.70
N SER A 268 17.50 -2.54 16.86
CA SER A 268 17.79 -1.87 18.14
C SER A 268 17.72 -0.35 18.07
N LEU A 269 16.78 0.19 17.28
CA LEU A 269 16.52 1.61 17.13
C LEU A 269 15.35 2.05 18.06
N PRO A 270 15.35 3.30 18.56
CA PRO A 270 14.28 3.80 19.41
C PRO A 270 12.96 3.89 18.65
N LEU A 271 11.89 3.42 19.30
CA LEU A 271 10.55 3.41 18.75
C LEU A 271 9.63 4.35 19.55
N ASP A 272 8.64 4.91 18.84
CA ASP A 272 7.46 5.57 19.39
C ASP A 272 6.24 4.79 18.85
N GLY A 273 5.66 3.94 19.71
CA GLY A 273 4.71 2.92 19.32
C GLY A 273 5.35 1.88 18.38
N ASN A 274 4.80 1.73 17.20
CA ASN A 274 5.31 0.82 16.15
C ASN A 274 6.08 1.55 15.04
N ARG A 275 6.56 2.78 15.29
CA ARG A 275 7.34 3.59 14.35
C ARG A 275 8.65 4.03 14.97
N LEU A 276 9.61 4.39 14.14
CA LEU A 276 10.87 4.98 14.61
C LEU A 276 10.62 6.30 15.33
N SER A 277 11.21 6.45 16.51
CA SER A 277 11.29 7.74 17.18
C SER A 277 12.28 8.64 16.43
N VAL A 278 11.81 9.78 15.95
CA VAL A 278 12.61 10.71 15.16
C VAL A 278 12.48 12.15 15.68
N TYR A 279 13.53 12.92 15.48
CA TYR A 279 13.48 14.38 15.65
C TYR A 279 12.68 15.03 14.50
N PRO A 280 12.28 16.31 14.62
CA PRO A 280 11.62 17.03 13.52
C PRO A 280 12.44 17.05 12.23
N THR A 281 13.75 16.89 12.31
CA THR A 281 14.68 16.75 11.15
C THR A 281 14.59 15.40 10.45
N LEU A 282 13.80 14.45 10.94
CA LEU A 282 13.70 13.05 10.56
C LEU A 282 14.95 12.20 10.88
N ALA A 283 15.95 12.74 11.58
CA ALA A 283 17.00 11.93 12.18
C ALA A 283 16.41 11.09 13.31
N VAL A 284 16.84 9.81 13.42
CA VAL A 284 16.41 8.92 14.50
C VAL A 284 16.96 9.44 15.85
N THR A 285 16.14 9.44 16.86
CA THR A 285 16.50 9.93 18.20
C THR A 285 17.79 9.26 18.68
N ASN A 286 18.76 10.06 19.12
CA ASN A 286 20.10 9.66 19.53
C ASN A 286 21.05 9.12 18.43
N TYR A 287 20.60 9.09 17.15
CA TYR A 287 21.42 8.60 16.03
C TYR A 287 21.40 9.60 14.87
N PRO A 288 22.24 10.65 14.88
CA PRO A 288 22.20 11.75 13.92
C PRO A 288 22.56 11.35 12.48
N HIS A 289 23.10 10.16 12.27
CA HIS A 289 23.43 9.59 10.94
C HIS A 289 22.44 8.51 10.47
N ILE A 290 21.34 8.29 11.22
CA ILE A 290 20.26 7.36 10.85
C ILE A 290 18.96 8.15 10.67
N TRP A 291 18.23 7.87 9.62
CA TRP A 291 17.07 8.65 9.18
C TRP A 291 15.84 7.76 9.02
N GLY A 292 14.69 8.23 9.45
CA GLY A 292 13.41 7.57 9.24
C GLY A 292 12.66 8.14 8.05
N VAL A 293 12.11 7.27 7.18
CA VAL A 293 11.35 7.68 5.99
C VAL A 293 10.14 6.76 5.75
N GLY A 294 9.00 7.35 5.40
CA GLY A 294 7.77 6.63 5.05
C GLY A 294 7.00 6.11 6.27
N ASP A 295 6.28 5.02 6.06
CA ASP A 295 5.33 4.49 7.04
C ASP A 295 5.97 4.12 8.38
N ILE A 296 7.24 3.71 8.36
CA ILE A 296 8.01 3.39 9.57
C ILE A 296 8.45 4.62 10.35
N CYS A 297 8.43 5.81 9.76
CA CYS A 297 8.87 7.05 10.38
C CYS A 297 7.79 7.62 11.30
N GLY A 298 8.13 7.85 12.57
CA GLY A 298 7.25 8.42 13.60
C GLY A 298 7.16 9.96 13.56
N ALA A 299 7.31 10.57 12.39
CA ALA A 299 7.15 12.01 12.25
C ALA A 299 5.73 12.46 12.60
N LYS A 300 5.63 13.56 13.37
CA LYS A 300 4.37 14.11 13.87
C LYS A 300 3.99 15.39 13.13
N ALA A 301 2.69 15.62 13.00
CA ALA A 301 2.11 16.87 12.57
C ALA A 301 2.12 17.89 13.73
N ASN A 302 1.77 19.16 13.47
CA ASN A 302 1.75 20.23 14.47
C ASN A 302 0.79 19.94 15.64
N ASP A 303 -0.20 19.07 15.44
CA ASP A 303 -1.17 18.64 16.49
C ASP A 303 -0.68 17.44 17.31
N GLY A 304 0.57 17.02 17.14
CA GLY A 304 1.20 15.90 17.87
C GLY A 304 0.82 14.52 17.35
N ARG A 305 -0.11 14.39 16.41
CA ARG A 305 -0.48 13.10 15.79
C ARG A 305 0.56 12.68 14.76
N PHE A 306 0.76 11.38 14.62
CA PHE A 306 1.60 10.85 13.55
C PHE A 306 1.07 11.24 12.18
N LEU A 307 2.00 11.55 11.27
CA LEU A 307 1.66 11.71 9.86
C LEU A 307 1.08 10.41 9.28
N PRO A 308 0.14 10.47 8.34
CA PRO A 308 -0.49 9.29 7.76
C PRO A 308 0.52 8.45 6.97
N MET A 309 0.31 7.13 6.98
CA MET A 309 1.10 6.15 6.22
C MET A 309 0.65 6.13 4.76
N VAL A 310 1.01 7.15 4.00
CA VAL A 310 0.63 7.32 2.58
C VAL A 310 1.84 7.70 1.72
N ALA A 311 1.80 7.31 0.44
CA ALA A 311 2.88 7.54 -0.50
C ALA A 311 3.34 9.02 -0.60
N PRO A 312 2.46 10.04 -0.61
CA PRO A 312 2.88 11.44 -0.63
C PRO A 312 3.74 11.87 0.57
N VAL A 313 3.47 11.34 1.78
CA VAL A 313 4.31 11.58 2.97
C VAL A 313 5.68 10.94 2.76
N ALA A 314 5.72 9.65 2.41
CA ALA A 314 6.96 8.91 2.21
C ALA A 314 7.86 9.57 1.15
N MET A 315 7.29 10.00 0.02
CA MET A 315 8.03 10.66 -1.06
C MET A 315 8.58 12.05 -0.65
N GLN A 316 7.83 12.82 0.12
CA GLN A 316 8.30 14.13 0.63
C GLN A 316 9.39 13.95 1.67
N GLN A 317 9.21 13.01 2.61
CA GLN A 317 10.24 12.66 3.59
C GLN A 317 11.53 12.18 2.92
N GLY A 318 11.43 11.32 1.89
CA GLY A 318 12.60 10.82 1.18
C GLY A 318 13.43 11.92 0.52
N ARG A 319 12.77 12.86 -0.17
CA ARG A 319 13.46 14.03 -0.78
C ARG A 319 14.07 14.94 0.28
N PHE A 320 13.35 15.14 1.37
CA PHE A 320 13.80 15.97 2.47
C PHE A 320 15.03 15.34 3.18
N VAL A 321 15.00 14.04 3.49
CA VAL A 321 16.14 13.35 4.11
C VAL A 321 17.37 13.40 3.22
N ALA A 322 17.23 13.27 1.91
CA ALA A 322 18.34 13.47 0.99
C ALA A 322 18.98 14.87 1.14
N GLU A 323 18.17 15.94 1.23
CA GLU A 323 18.68 17.28 1.51
C GLU A 323 19.38 17.35 2.88
N GLN A 324 18.79 16.75 3.94
CA GLN A 324 19.39 16.76 5.27
C GLN A 324 20.74 16.03 5.32
N ILE A 325 20.86 14.88 4.65
CA ILE A 325 22.13 14.16 4.52
C ILE A 325 23.21 15.08 3.89
N LEU A 326 22.90 15.74 2.80
CA LEU A 326 23.84 16.66 2.14
C LEU A 326 24.17 17.90 2.98
N ARG A 327 23.23 18.38 3.80
CA ARG A 327 23.46 19.46 4.77
C ARG A 327 24.40 19.00 5.88
N HIS A 328 24.14 17.82 6.44
CA HIS A 328 24.98 17.22 7.48
C HIS A 328 26.43 17.05 7.02
N GLU A 329 26.63 16.52 5.80
CA GLU A 329 27.97 16.35 5.22
C GLU A 329 28.73 17.69 5.02
N LYS A 330 28.01 18.79 4.86
CA LYS A 330 28.58 20.13 4.72
C LYS A 330 28.72 20.88 6.04
N GLY A 331 28.28 20.28 7.18
CA GLY A 331 28.23 20.96 8.47
C GLY A 331 27.22 22.12 8.51
N ILE A 332 26.18 22.08 7.68
CA ILE A 332 25.12 23.08 7.64
C ILE A 332 23.99 22.62 8.57
N GLU A 333 23.40 23.59 9.31
CA GLU A 333 22.27 23.34 10.21
C GLU A 333 21.14 22.58 9.51
N LEU A 334 20.58 21.58 10.20
CA LEU A 334 19.47 20.77 9.71
C LEU A 334 18.15 21.54 9.81
N LYS A 335 17.21 21.25 8.93
CA LYS A 335 15.87 21.86 8.92
C LYS A 335 14.84 20.91 9.51
N ASP A 336 13.69 21.45 9.92
CA ASP A 336 12.52 20.67 10.33
C ASP A 336 11.66 20.29 9.12
N PHE A 337 11.17 19.06 9.13
CA PHE A 337 10.28 18.56 8.10
C PHE A 337 8.86 19.14 8.27
N LYS A 338 8.32 19.62 7.17
CA LYS A 338 6.93 20.10 7.10
C LYS A 338 6.20 19.40 5.97
N TYR A 339 5.24 18.56 6.32
CA TYR A 339 4.41 17.89 5.31
C TYR A 339 3.48 18.88 4.60
N LYS A 340 3.47 18.82 3.27
CA LYS A 340 2.51 19.54 2.43
C LYS A 340 1.45 18.56 1.96
N ASP A 341 0.26 18.65 2.55
CA ASP A 341 -0.85 17.80 2.17
C ASP A 341 -1.22 18.01 0.69
N LYS A 342 -1.31 16.91 -0.04
CA LYS A 342 -1.67 16.84 -1.46
C LYS A 342 -3.13 16.52 -1.69
N GLY A 343 -3.90 16.35 -0.61
CA GLY A 343 -5.28 15.88 -0.63
C GLY A 343 -5.37 14.36 -0.73
N SER A 344 -6.62 13.90 -0.77
CA SER A 344 -6.97 12.49 -0.80
C SER A 344 -7.93 12.19 -1.95
N MET A 345 -7.84 10.99 -2.49
CA MET A 345 -8.77 10.50 -3.51
C MET A 345 -8.98 8.99 -3.33
N ALA A 346 -10.15 8.52 -3.72
CA ALA A 346 -10.49 7.10 -3.75
C ALA A 346 -11.45 6.83 -4.91
N THR A 347 -11.20 5.74 -5.66
CA THR A 347 -12.17 5.26 -6.65
C THR A 347 -13.15 4.29 -6.00
N ILE A 348 -14.37 4.26 -6.51
CA ILE A 348 -15.44 3.40 -5.99
C ILE A 348 -15.83 2.38 -7.06
N GLY A 349 -15.60 2.73 -8.29
CA GLY A 349 -15.89 1.95 -9.47
C GLY A 349 -15.84 2.83 -10.70
N ARG A 350 -16.24 2.27 -11.83
CA ARG A 350 -16.24 2.96 -13.11
C ARG A 350 -17.08 4.24 -13.06
N HIS A 351 -16.48 5.37 -13.45
CA HIS A 351 -17.06 6.71 -13.39
C HIS A 351 -17.44 7.20 -11.98
N LYS A 352 -17.00 6.51 -10.95
CA LYS A 352 -17.31 6.81 -9.55
C LYS A 352 -16.02 6.91 -8.75
N ALA A 353 -15.68 8.10 -8.33
CA ALA A 353 -14.58 8.39 -7.41
C ALA A 353 -14.91 9.62 -6.58
N VAL A 354 -14.12 9.86 -5.54
CA VAL A 354 -14.18 11.05 -4.70
C VAL A 354 -12.79 11.66 -4.61
N VAL A 355 -12.71 12.97 -4.65
CA VAL A 355 -11.48 13.77 -4.51
C VAL A 355 -11.73 14.88 -3.52
N GLU A 356 -10.80 15.05 -2.59
CA GLU A 356 -10.75 16.16 -1.65
C GLU A 356 -9.33 16.70 -1.56
N VAL A 357 -9.13 17.93 -2.00
CA VAL A 357 -7.85 18.64 -1.98
C VAL A 357 -8.08 20.02 -1.38
N LYS A 358 -7.66 20.24 -0.14
CA LYS A 358 -7.94 21.46 0.62
C LYS A 358 -9.46 21.74 0.66
N ASN A 359 -9.89 22.84 0.03
CA ASN A 359 -11.30 23.25 -0.03
C ASN A 359 -12.03 22.75 -1.29
N ILE A 360 -11.34 22.08 -2.21
CA ILE A 360 -11.92 21.58 -3.46
C ILE A 360 -12.41 20.15 -3.22
N ARG A 361 -13.69 19.90 -3.48
CA ARG A 361 -14.37 18.62 -3.29
C ARG A 361 -15.21 18.32 -4.51
N PHE A 362 -14.98 17.18 -5.13
CA PHE A 362 -15.78 16.71 -6.25
C PHE A 362 -15.83 15.20 -6.32
N ALA A 363 -16.82 14.67 -7.05
CA ALA A 363 -17.07 13.24 -7.15
C ALA A 363 -17.57 12.87 -8.55
N GLY A 364 -17.69 11.57 -8.84
CA GLY A 364 -18.18 11.03 -10.10
C GLY A 364 -17.11 11.01 -11.19
N TYR A 365 -17.53 11.23 -12.45
CA TYR A 365 -16.64 11.09 -13.61
C TYR A 365 -15.39 12.00 -13.56
N PRO A 366 -15.48 13.30 -13.21
CA PRO A 366 -14.28 14.15 -13.12
C PRO A 366 -13.29 13.66 -12.07
N ALA A 367 -13.78 13.19 -10.93
CA ALA A 367 -12.94 12.61 -9.88
C ALA A 367 -12.27 11.32 -10.35
N TRP A 368 -12.99 10.47 -11.05
CA TRP A 368 -12.49 9.22 -11.61
C TRP A 368 -11.42 9.47 -12.69
N ALA A 369 -11.63 10.40 -13.60
CA ALA A 369 -10.63 10.78 -14.61
C ALA A 369 -9.37 11.36 -13.96
N THR A 370 -9.52 12.22 -12.93
CA THR A 370 -8.38 12.77 -12.15
C THR A 370 -7.61 11.65 -11.46
N TRP A 371 -8.32 10.68 -10.87
CA TRP A 371 -7.72 9.52 -10.21
C TRP A 371 -6.89 8.69 -11.19
N LEU A 372 -7.42 8.35 -12.37
CA LEU A 372 -6.71 7.60 -13.42
C LEU A 372 -5.43 8.33 -13.85
N PHE A 373 -5.55 9.63 -14.18
CA PHE A 373 -4.42 10.42 -14.64
C PHE A 373 -3.32 10.48 -13.59
N LEU A 374 -3.67 10.77 -12.33
CA LEU A 374 -2.69 10.91 -11.26
C LEU A 374 -1.96 9.59 -10.98
N HIS A 375 -2.68 8.47 -10.94
CA HIS A 375 -2.08 7.16 -10.69
C HIS A 375 -1.16 6.74 -11.83
N LEU A 376 -1.55 6.97 -13.07
CA LEU A 376 -0.70 6.74 -14.23
C LEU A 376 0.56 7.63 -14.21
N PHE A 377 0.43 8.89 -13.80
CA PHE A 377 1.57 9.81 -13.70
C PHE A 377 2.60 9.32 -12.66
N TYR A 378 2.16 8.84 -11.49
CA TYR A 378 3.03 8.33 -10.44
C TYR A 378 3.54 6.90 -10.67
N LEU A 379 2.90 6.15 -11.55
CA LEU A 379 3.32 4.78 -11.89
C LEU A 379 4.70 4.80 -12.54
N MET A 380 5.61 3.96 -12.06
CA MET A 380 6.98 3.90 -12.55
C MET A 380 7.10 3.03 -13.81
N GLY A 381 7.94 3.48 -14.73
CA GLY A 381 8.27 2.75 -15.96
C GLY A 381 7.31 3.03 -17.13
N GLY A 382 7.89 3.35 -18.30
CA GLY A 382 7.10 3.60 -19.53
C GLY A 382 6.30 2.37 -19.96
N ARG A 383 6.91 1.17 -19.90
CA ARG A 383 6.24 -0.10 -20.22
C ARG A 383 5.03 -0.32 -19.31
N ASN A 384 5.20 -0.12 -17.98
CA ASN A 384 4.11 -0.30 -17.01
C ASN A 384 2.96 0.67 -17.27
N ARG A 385 3.25 1.93 -17.60
CA ARG A 385 2.23 2.93 -17.96
C ARG A 385 1.45 2.53 -19.22
N ILE A 386 2.15 2.11 -20.27
CA ILE A 386 1.52 1.70 -21.53
C ILE A 386 0.65 0.46 -21.28
N GLY A 387 1.19 -0.57 -20.60
CA GLY A 387 0.42 -1.77 -20.28
C GLY A 387 -0.82 -1.46 -19.44
N THR A 388 -0.70 -0.60 -18.43
CA THR A 388 -1.85 -0.15 -17.63
C THR A 388 -2.89 0.58 -18.47
N ILE A 389 -2.48 1.44 -19.41
CA ILE A 389 -3.41 2.12 -20.34
C ILE A 389 -4.13 1.09 -21.21
N VAL A 390 -3.41 0.11 -21.76
CA VAL A 390 -4.00 -0.94 -22.60
C VAL A 390 -5.04 -1.74 -21.81
N ASP A 391 -4.68 -2.21 -20.60
CA ASP A 391 -5.62 -2.94 -19.73
C ASP A 391 -6.85 -2.08 -19.39
N TRP A 392 -6.65 -0.80 -19.02
CA TRP A 392 -7.76 0.10 -18.72
C TRP A 392 -8.67 0.36 -19.92
N CYS A 393 -8.09 0.58 -21.11
CA CYS A 393 -8.86 0.75 -22.34
C CYS A 393 -9.64 -0.53 -22.68
N TRP A 394 -9.00 -1.70 -22.63
CA TRP A 394 -9.66 -2.97 -22.86
C TRP A 394 -10.83 -3.17 -21.91
N ASN A 395 -10.59 -3.09 -20.61
CA ASN A 395 -11.63 -3.22 -19.58
C ASN A 395 -12.74 -2.19 -19.75
N TYR A 396 -12.39 -0.98 -20.23
CA TYR A 396 -13.37 0.09 -20.45
C TYR A 396 -14.32 -0.19 -21.60
N PHE A 397 -13.85 -0.71 -22.72
CA PHE A 397 -14.67 -0.92 -23.90
C PHE A 397 -15.34 -2.29 -23.93
N THR A 398 -14.68 -3.33 -23.44
CA THR A 398 -15.20 -4.70 -23.51
C THR A 398 -15.95 -5.15 -22.27
N PHE A 399 -15.81 -4.46 -21.12
CA PHE A 399 -16.27 -4.93 -19.81
C PHE A 399 -15.65 -6.27 -19.39
N ASP A 400 -14.57 -6.68 -20.04
CA ASP A 400 -13.85 -7.90 -19.77
C ASP A 400 -12.56 -7.62 -19.01
N ARG A 401 -12.16 -8.54 -18.11
CA ARG A 401 -10.91 -8.48 -17.33
C ARG A 401 -10.09 -9.72 -17.69
N GLY A 402 -9.15 -9.56 -18.62
CA GLY A 402 -8.36 -10.67 -19.15
C GLY A 402 -7.47 -11.43 -18.17
N ASN A 403 -7.24 -10.88 -16.94
CA ASN A 403 -6.36 -11.48 -15.95
C ASN A 403 -7.07 -12.44 -14.97
N ARG A 404 -8.21 -13.05 -15.36
CA ARG A 404 -9.01 -13.95 -14.49
C ARG A 404 -8.43 -15.35 -14.28
N HIS A 405 -7.26 -15.62 -14.79
CA HIS A 405 -6.64 -16.93 -14.66
C HIS A 405 -6.13 -17.19 -13.23
N ILE A 406 -6.27 -18.44 -12.78
CA ILE A 406 -5.72 -18.94 -11.54
C ILE A 406 -4.25 -19.28 -11.81
N MET A 407 -3.35 -18.53 -11.21
CA MET A 407 -1.93 -18.89 -11.17
C MET A 407 -1.61 -19.34 -9.76
N ASP A 408 -1.12 -20.57 -9.62
CA ASP A 408 -0.61 -21.02 -8.34
C ASP A 408 0.59 -20.15 -7.97
N SER A 409 0.56 -19.59 -6.77
CA SER A 409 1.72 -18.90 -6.22
C SER A 409 2.82 -19.93 -6.00
N VAL A 410 3.89 -19.82 -6.78
CA VAL A 410 5.13 -20.59 -6.60
C VAL A 410 5.74 -20.28 -5.24
#